data_e3398be4add4a0f6fbcd59f66ac6f0ef
#
_entry.id   e3398be4add4a0f6fbcd59f66ac6f0ef
#
_cell.length_a   1.000
_cell.length_b   1.000
_cell.length_c   1.000
_cell.angle_alpha   90.00
_cell.angle_beta   90.00
_cell.angle_gamma   90.00
#
_symmetry.space_group_name_H-M   'P 1'
#
loop_
_entity.id
_entity.type
_entity.pdbx_description
1 polymer ?
#
loop_
_entity_poly.entity_id
_entity_poly.type
_entity_poly.pdbx_seq_one_letter_code
_entity_poly.pdbx_strand_id
1 'polypeptide(L)'
;MKDLGVYFTPNLNFNLHIKKITSKSLQMLGFIKRVTRHFTDPKTFHVLYNALVRCRLEFCSQIWNPSSVVSIKRLERVQKQYLKYVSFKSRVVYYDQINYEELCGRFNLKTLQSRRNIADLLFLNKLLCNVVHSPYLIGEVCLRIPRRILRDKTTFYVRSRIQLRKDSFMPRVLTLANKLKLYDDLVMRQPLEFKRVVTDLFI
;
A
#
# COMPACT_ATOMS: atom_id res chain seq x y z
N MET A 1 -18.28 -12.65 7.03
CA MET A 1 -17.41 -13.82 6.91
C MET A 1 -15.95 -13.40 7.13
N LYS A 2 -15.10 -14.27 7.66
CA LYS A 2 -13.64 -14.03 7.78
C LYS A 2 -12.94 -15.19 7.08
N ASP A 3 -12.04 -14.85 6.15
CA ASP A 3 -11.24 -15.83 5.43
C ASP A 3 -9.79 -15.36 5.37
N LEU A 4 -8.83 -16.26 5.66
CA LEU A 4 -7.38 -16.00 5.69
C LEU A 4 -7.00 -14.67 6.37
N GLY A 5 -7.74 -14.27 7.41
CA GLY A 5 -7.48 -13.03 8.14
C GLY A 5 -8.20 -11.79 7.62
N VAL A 6 -8.81 -11.83 6.44
CA VAL A 6 -9.57 -10.74 5.84
C VAL A 6 -11.06 -10.88 6.17
N TYR A 7 -11.73 -9.77 6.50
CA TYR A 7 -13.16 -9.75 6.77
C TYR A 7 -13.92 -9.31 5.51
N PHE A 8 -14.74 -10.18 4.99
CA PHE A 8 -15.60 -9.94 3.83
C PHE A 8 -17.01 -9.60 4.27
N THR A 9 -17.63 -8.66 3.58
CA THR A 9 -19.06 -8.37 3.66
C THR A 9 -19.73 -8.83 2.36
N PRO A 10 -21.06 -9.12 2.35
CA PRO A 10 -21.76 -9.52 1.12
C PRO A 10 -21.57 -8.53 -0.04
N ASN A 11 -21.47 -7.24 0.29
CA ASN A 11 -21.28 -6.16 -0.71
C ASN A 11 -19.80 -5.91 -1.06
N LEU A 12 -18.86 -6.80 -0.70
CA LEU A 12 -17.42 -6.65 -0.88
C LEU A 12 -16.88 -5.28 -0.40
N ASN A 13 -17.52 -4.71 0.61
CA ASN A 13 -17.06 -3.47 1.24
C ASN A 13 -16.11 -3.80 2.40
N PHE A 14 -14.87 -3.38 2.28
CA PHE A 14 -13.83 -3.66 3.27
C PHE A 14 -13.77 -2.68 4.45
N ASN A 15 -14.72 -1.78 4.62
CA ASN A 15 -14.73 -0.81 5.72
C ASN A 15 -14.71 -1.48 7.10
N LEU A 16 -15.42 -2.62 7.27
CA LEU A 16 -15.39 -3.40 8.50
C LEU A 16 -14.00 -3.98 8.77
N HIS A 17 -13.36 -4.53 7.72
CA HIS A 17 -11.99 -5.03 7.81
C HIS A 17 -11.03 -3.93 8.25
N ILE A 18 -11.07 -2.78 7.55
CA ILE A 18 -10.21 -1.62 7.85
C ILE A 18 -10.43 -1.12 9.28
N LYS A 19 -11.67 -1.02 9.75
CA LYS A 19 -11.98 -0.68 11.14
C LYS A 19 -11.32 -1.64 12.11
N LYS A 20 -11.42 -2.95 11.88
CA LYS A 20 -10.87 -3.97 12.78
C LYS A 20 -9.34 -3.98 12.79
N ILE A 21 -8.69 -3.92 11.62
CA ILE A 21 -7.22 -3.91 11.56
C ILE A 21 -6.64 -2.63 12.18
N THR A 22 -7.24 -1.46 11.94
CA THR A 22 -6.80 -0.20 12.53
C THR A 22 -6.97 -0.18 14.05
N SER A 23 -8.09 -0.68 14.58
CA SER A 23 -8.32 -0.78 16.02
C SER A 23 -7.28 -1.70 16.69
N LYS A 24 -7.04 -2.90 16.13
CA LYS A 24 -6.02 -3.82 16.64
C LYS A 24 -4.61 -3.24 16.54
N SER A 25 -4.31 -2.52 15.46
CA SER A 25 -3.01 -1.86 15.28
C SER A 25 -2.79 -0.73 16.29
N LEU A 26 -3.83 0.04 16.61
CA LEU A 26 -3.76 1.07 17.67
C LEU A 26 -3.58 0.45 19.07
N GLN A 27 -4.27 -0.66 19.37
CA GLN A 27 -4.07 -1.40 20.62
C GLN A 27 -2.63 -1.88 20.75
N MET A 28 -2.07 -2.44 19.66
CA MET A 28 -0.68 -2.90 19.64
C MET A 28 0.31 -1.73 19.76
N LEU A 29 0.03 -0.59 19.13
CA LEU A 29 0.83 0.61 19.31
C LEU A 29 0.80 1.11 20.76
N GLY A 30 -0.35 1.03 21.42
CA GLY A 30 -0.48 1.31 22.85
C GLY A 30 0.35 0.37 23.71
N PHE A 31 0.39 -0.93 23.36
CA PHE A 31 1.24 -1.91 24.01
C PHE A 31 2.73 -1.56 23.84
N ILE A 32 3.17 -1.29 22.61
CA ILE A 32 4.56 -0.88 22.32
C ILE A 32 4.93 0.34 23.18
N LYS A 33 4.10 1.39 23.22
CA LYS A 33 4.33 2.59 24.03
C LYS A 33 4.57 2.29 25.51
N ARG A 34 3.83 1.33 26.08
CA ARG A 34 3.99 0.95 27.51
C ARG A 34 5.27 0.20 27.76
N VAL A 35 5.55 -0.83 26.93
CA VAL A 35 6.74 -1.68 27.08
C VAL A 35 8.04 -0.93 26.81
N THR A 36 8.02 0.00 25.85
CA THR A 36 9.22 0.76 25.47
C THR A 36 9.35 2.08 26.25
N ARG A 37 8.68 2.22 27.39
CA ARG A 37 8.72 3.47 28.19
C ARG A 37 10.14 3.93 28.51
N HIS A 38 11.02 3.01 28.84
CA HIS A 38 12.41 3.26 29.23
C HIS A 38 13.42 3.18 28.07
N PHE A 39 12.96 2.78 26.88
CA PHE A 39 13.83 2.70 25.71
C PHE A 39 13.99 4.07 25.06
N THR A 40 15.18 4.33 24.54
CA THR A 40 15.54 5.60 23.87
C THR A 40 15.94 5.39 22.41
N ASP A 41 16.33 4.18 22.02
CA ASP A 41 16.83 3.89 20.67
C ASP A 41 15.68 3.88 19.63
N PRO A 42 15.71 4.80 18.64
CA PRO A 42 14.72 4.86 17.56
C PRO A 42 14.65 3.60 16.70
N LYS A 43 15.77 2.88 16.54
CA LYS A 43 15.82 1.65 15.73
C LYS A 43 14.94 0.55 16.33
N THR A 44 14.97 0.41 17.65
CA THR A 44 14.12 -0.55 18.37
C THR A 44 12.64 -0.26 18.14
N PHE A 45 12.23 1.02 18.18
CA PHE A 45 10.83 1.39 17.89
C PHE A 45 10.43 1.04 16.47
N HIS A 46 11.32 1.24 15.50
CA HIS A 46 11.05 0.91 14.10
C HIS A 46 10.88 -0.60 13.89
N VAL A 47 11.72 -1.42 14.50
CA VAL A 47 11.61 -2.88 14.42
C VAL A 47 10.27 -3.34 14.99
N LEU A 48 9.91 -2.88 16.19
CA LEU A 48 8.64 -3.24 16.85
C LEU A 48 7.43 -2.76 16.05
N TYR A 49 7.46 -1.54 15.53
CA TYR A 49 6.40 -1.02 14.69
C TYR A 49 6.22 -1.85 13.41
N ASN A 50 7.31 -2.14 12.73
CA ASN A 50 7.29 -2.92 11.50
C ASN A 50 6.74 -4.33 11.72
N ALA A 51 7.20 -5.02 12.77
CA ALA A 51 6.83 -6.39 13.06
C ALA A 51 5.39 -6.53 13.61
N LEU A 52 4.96 -5.62 14.48
CA LEU A 52 3.72 -5.81 15.25
C LEU A 52 2.54 -4.95 14.76
N VAL A 53 2.81 -3.82 14.12
CA VAL A 53 1.79 -2.86 13.68
C VAL A 53 1.66 -2.83 12.17
N ARG A 54 2.76 -2.49 11.47
CA ARG A 54 2.74 -2.30 10.01
C ARG A 54 2.37 -3.57 9.26
N CYS A 55 2.88 -4.73 9.66
CA CYS A 55 2.55 -6.01 9.04
C CYS A 55 1.02 -6.24 8.96
N ARG A 56 0.28 -5.85 9.99
CA ARG A 56 -1.20 -5.97 10.02
C ARG A 56 -1.90 -4.99 9.08
N LEU A 57 -1.33 -3.79 8.89
CA LEU A 57 -1.88 -2.75 8.04
C LEU A 57 -1.58 -2.96 6.55
N GLU A 58 -0.71 -3.91 6.23
CA GLU A 58 -0.29 -4.23 4.86
C GLU A 58 -0.67 -5.65 4.42
N PHE A 59 -1.01 -6.52 5.38
CA PHE A 59 -1.34 -7.93 5.10
C PHE A 59 -2.49 -8.06 4.09
N CYS A 60 -2.28 -8.79 3.00
CA CYS A 60 -3.24 -9.02 1.92
C CYS A 60 -3.85 -7.72 1.34
N SER A 61 -3.10 -6.61 1.34
CA SER A 61 -3.62 -5.31 0.87
C SER A 61 -4.07 -5.34 -0.59
N GLN A 62 -3.56 -6.23 -1.41
CA GLN A 62 -3.99 -6.44 -2.80
C GLN A 62 -5.50 -6.69 -2.90
N ILE A 63 -6.11 -7.33 -1.89
CA ILE A 63 -7.54 -7.64 -1.89
C ILE A 63 -8.37 -6.43 -1.48
N TRP A 64 -7.97 -5.74 -0.39
CA TRP A 64 -8.82 -4.74 0.29
C TRP A 64 -8.31 -3.31 0.22
N ASN A 65 -7.25 -3.01 -0.55
CA ASN A 65 -6.69 -1.65 -0.65
C ASN A 65 -7.77 -0.60 -0.96
N PRO A 66 -8.06 0.34 -0.05
CA PRO A 66 -9.20 1.24 -0.21
C PRO A 66 -8.91 2.37 -1.20
N SER A 67 -9.94 2.72 -1.98
CA SER A 67 -10.00 3.94 -2.79
C SER A 67 -10.56 5.14 -2.00
N SER A 68 -11.35 4.88 -0.97
CA SER A 68 -11.99 5.91 -0.15
C SER A 68 -10.97 6.70 0.69
N VAL A 69 -10.98 8.03 0.55
CA VAL A 69 -10.14 8.96 1.31
C VAL A 69 -10.29 8.78 2.82
N VAL A 70 -11.51 8.51 3.29
CA VAL A 70 -11.80 8.29 4.72
C VAL A 70 -11.06 7.05 5.25
N SER A 71 -11.09 5.96 4.49
CA SER A 71 -10.43 4.70 4.85
C SER A 71 -8.91 4.83 4.78
N ILE A 72 -8.39 5.52 3.76
CA ILE A 72 -6.96 5.83 3.64
C ILE A 72 -6.49 6.65 4.85
N LYS A 73 -7.16 7.77 5.16
CA LYS A 73 -6.83 8.61 6.32
C LYS A 73 -6.89 7.83 7.64
N ARG A 74 -7.81 6.88 7.78
CA ARG A 74 -7.92 6.02 8.97
C ARG A 74 -6.70 5.12 9.14
N LEU A 75 -6.19 4.53 8.06
CA LEU A 75 -4.97 3.73 8.07
C LEU A 75 -3.73 4.59 8.37
N GLU A 76 -3.58 5.71 7.66
CA GLU A 76 -2.45 6.63 7.84
C GLU A 76 -2.40 7.24 9.25
N ARG A 77 -3.56 7.43 9.90
CA ARG A 77 -3.64 7.89 11.29
C ARG A 77 -2.82 7.00 12.24
N VAL A 78 -2.79 5.69 12.03
CA VAL A 78 -2.02 4.76 12.87
C VAL A 78 -0.52 5.05 12.75
N GLN A 79 -0.01 5.19 11.54
CA GLN A 79 1.39 5.53 11.29
C GLN A 79 1.72 6.94 11.80
N LYS A 80 0.82 7.91 11.60
CA LYS A 80 1.00 9.27 12.15
C LYS A 80 1.13 9.25 13.68
N GLN A 81 0.34 8.44 14.38
CA GLN A 81 0.46 8.30 15.84
C GLN A 81 1.76 7.61 16.27
N TYR A 82 2.25 6.65 15.47
CA TYR A 82 3.56 6.06 15.69
C TYR A 82 4.67 7.10 15.51
N LEU A 83 4.67 7.85 14.41
CA LEU A 83 5.67 8.89 14.13
C LEU A 83 5.69 9.98 15.21
N LYS A 84 4.53 10.42 15.68
CA LYS A 84 4.43 11.34 16.83
C LYS A 84 5.12 10.78 18.08
N TYR A 85 4.92 9.51 18.36
CA TYR A 85 5.56 8.85 19.51
C TYR A 85 7.08 8.79 19.39
N VAL A 86 7.58 8.39 18.22
CA VAL A 86 9.03 8.31 17.98
C VAL A 86 9.68 9.70 18.00
N SER A 87 9.04 10.71 17.40
CA SER A 87 9.51 12.11 17.44
C SER A 87 9.66 12.60 18.88
N PHE A 88 8.66 12.34 19.73
CA PHE A 88 8.72 12.69 21.15
C PHE A 88 9.89 11.96 21.86
N LYS A 89 10.06 10.68 21.61
CA LYS A 89 11.12 9.86 22.23
C LYS A 89 12.53 10.26 21.76
N SER A 90 12.69 10.59 20.49
CA SER A 90 13.95 10.99 19.90
C SER A 90 14.29 12.48 20.17
N ARG A 91 13.46 13.19 20.94
CA ARG A 91 13.58 14.65 21.17
C ARG A 91 13.68 15.46 19.86
N VAL A 92 13.18 14.91 18.77
CA VAL A 92 13.05 15.62 17.50
C VAL A 92 11.85 16.54 17.67
N VAL A 93 12.04 17.84 17.45
CA VAL A 93 10.99 18.85 17.60
C VAL A 93 9.83 18.51 16.67
N TYR A 94 8.70 18.20 17.26
CA TYR A 94 7.45 17.96 16.55
C TYR A 94 6.68 19.28 16.51
N TYR A 95 6.69 19.93 15.36
CA TYR A 95 5.78 21.05 15.10
C TYR A 95 4.45 20.47 14.62
N ASP A 96 3.33 20.90 15.18
CA ASP A 96 1.98 20.46 14.76
C ASP A 96 1.67 20.77 13.28
N GLN A 97 2.46 21.68 12.69
CA GLN A 97 2.32 22.12 11.29
C GLN A 97 3.11 21.26 10.30
N ILE A 98 3.94 20.29 10.75
CA ILE A 98 4.71 19.44 9.82
C ILE A 98 3.75 18.53 9.05
N ASN A 99 3.86 18.58 7.72
CA ASN A 99 3.12 17.69 6.84
C ASN A 99 3.46 16.22 7.14
N TYR A 100 2.46 15.34 7.06
CA TYR A 100 2.62 13.91 7.32
C TYR A 100 3.68 13.27 6.41
N GLU A 101 3.74 13.66 5.14
CA GLU A 101 4.72 13.15 4.17
C GLU A 101 6.16 13.55 4.54
N GLU A 102 6.36 14.79 4.95
CA GLU A 102 7.65 15.28 5.45
C GLU A 102 8.09 14.52 6.70
N LEU A 103 7.15 14.25 7.61
CA LEU A 103 7.43 13.47 8.81
C LEU A 103 7.81 12.02 8.46
N CYS A 104 7.18 11.42 7.47
CA CYS A 104 7.57 10.12 6.94
C CYS A 104 9.01 10.16 6.38
N GLY A 105 9.36 11.17 5.61
CA GLY A 105 10.70 11.36 5.04
C GLY A 105 11.80 11.46 6.12
N ARG A 106 11.57 12.22 7.18
CA ARG A 106 12.51 12.36 8.31
C ARG A 106 12.85 11.04 9.00
N PHE A 107 11.91 10.11 9.05
CA PHE A 107 12.11 8.79 9.64
C PHE A 107 12.37 7.69 8.62
N ASN A 108 12.62 8.06 7.36
CA ASN A 108 12.84 7.13 6.24
C ASN A 108 11.71 6.08 6.11
N LEU A 109 10.48 6.54 6.29
CA LEU A 109 9.26 5.73 6.14
C LEU A 109 8.45 6.25 4.96
N LYS A 110 7.94 5.34 4.14
CA LYS A 110 6.94 5.67 3.12
C LYS A 110 5.55 5.68 3.72
N THR A 111 4.63 6.43 3.12
CA THR A 111 3.21 6.38 3.50
C THR A 111 2.68 4.95 3.32
N LEU A 112 1.70 4.56 4.12
CA LEU A 112 1.10 3.23 3.98
C LEU A 112 0.40 3.06 2.62
N GLN A 113 -0.13 4.15 2.06
CA GLN A 113 -0.73 4.12 0.72
C GLN A 113 0.31 3.85 -0.36
N SER A 114 1.45 4.57 -0.36
CA SER A 114 2.55 4.32 -1.30
C SER A 114 3.02 2.87 -1.22
N ARG A 115 3.15 2.34 -0.01
CA ARG A 115 3.57 0.95 0.21
C ARG A 115 2.56 -0.07 -0.34
N ARG A 116 1.25 0.16 -0.17
CA ARG A 116 0.21 -0.69 -0.76
C ARG A 116 0.23 -0.62 -2.29
N ASN A 117 0.40 0.58 -2.85
CA ASN A 117 0.54 0.75 -4.29
C ASN A 117 1.77 0.03 -4.85
N ILE A 118 2.91 0.10 -4.16
CA ILE A 118 4.11 -0.67 -4.49
C ILE A 118 3.82 -2.17 -4.44
N ALA A 119 3.14 -2.66 -3.40
CA ALA A 119 2.78 -4.07 -3.27
C ALA A 119 1.85 -4.55 -4.40
N ASP A 120 0.89 -3.73 -4.80
CA ASP A 120 0.00 -4.00 -5.93
C ASP A 120 0.80 -4.13 -7.25
N LEU A 121 1.70 -3.18 -7.53
CA LEU A 121 2.53 -3.19 -8.74
C LEU A 121 3.51 -4.37 -8.76
N LEU A 122 4.12 -4.70 -7.62
CA LEU A 122 5.01 -5.87 -7.50
C LEU A 122 4.27 -7.18 -7.73
N PHE A 123 3.02 -7.28 -7.28
CA PHE A 123 2.21 -8.46 -7.53
C PHE A 123 1.86 -8.60 -9.02
N LEU A 124 1.51 -7.48 -9.69
CA LEU A 124 1.29 -7.45 -11.13
C LEU A 124 2.55 -7.90 -11.91
N ASN A 125 3.72 -7.37 -11.57
CA ASN A 125 4.97 -7.77 -12.21
C ASN A 125 5.24 -9.29 -12.02
N LYS A 126 5.03 -9.83 -10.81
CA LYS A 126 5.17 -11.27 -10.55
C LYS A 126 4.21 -12.13 -11.38
N LEU A 127 3.00 -11.63 -11.63
CA LEU A 127 2.05 -12.30 -12.52
C LEU A 127 2.54 -12.28 -13.97
N LEU A 128 3.02 -11.13 -14.45
CA LEU A 128 3.51 -10.99 -15.84
C LEU A 128 4.80 -11.78 -16.07
N CYS A 129 5.69 -11.85 -15.07
CA CYS A 129 6.91 -12.67 -15.12
C CYS A 129 6.66 -14.16 -14.84
N ASN A 130 5.40 -14.58 -14.72
CA ASN A 130 5.00 -15.97 -14.40
C ASN A 130 5.60 -16.56 -13.12
N VAL A 131 6.04 -15.70 -12.19
CA VAL A 131 6.48 -16.11 -10.84
C VAL A 131 5.28 -16.56 -10.00
N VAL A 132 4.13 -15.91 -10.22
CA VAL A 132 2.83 -16.33 -9.68
C VAL A 132 1.99 -16.84 -10.82
N HIS A 133 1.73 -18.14 -10.84
CA HIS A 133 0.94 -18.76 -11.88
C HIS A 133 -0.56 -18.62 -11.60
N SER A 134 -1.24 -17.74 -12.34
CA SER A 134 -2.69 -17.57 -12.27
C SER A 134 -3.24 -17.20 -13.66
N PRO A 135 -3.63 -18.20 -14.47
CA PRO A 135 -4.16 -17.96 -15.82
C PRO A 135 -5.38 -17.04 -15.82
N TYR A 136 -6.23 -17.14 -14.80
CA TYR A 136 -7.41 -16.30 -14.66
C TYR A 136 -7.05 -14.81 -14.51
N LEU A 137 -6.08 -14.48 -13.64
CA LEU A 137 -5.67 -13.08 -13.43
C LEU A 137 -4.91 -12.54 -14.65
N ILE A 138 -4.09 -13.36 -15.32
CA ILE A 138 -3.40 -12.97 -16.55
C ILE A 138 -4.41 -12.66 -17.65
N GLY A 139 -5.47 -13.47 -17.77
CA GLY A 139 -6.56 -13.25 -18.74
C GLY A 139 -7.34 -11.94 -18.56
N GLU A 140 -7.29 -11.33 -17.37
CA GLU A 140 -7.88 -10.00 -17.10
C GLU A 140 -6.97 -8.84 -17.57
N VAL A 141 -5.70 -9.11 -17.92
CA VAL A 141 -4.75 -8.12 -18.42
C VAL A 141 -4.99 -7.91 -19.91
N CYS A 142 -5.71 -6.85 -20.26
CA CYS A 142 -5.96 -6.48 -21.65
C CYS A 142 -5.03 -5.37 -22.08
N LEU A 143 -4.35 -5.55 -23.21
CA LEU A 143 -3.52 -4.52 -23.83
C LEU A 143 -4.34 -3.69 -24.81
N ARG A 144 -4.08 -2.40 -24.85
CA ARG A 144 -4.65 -1.48 -25.84
C ARG A 144 -3.69 -1.35 -27.00
N ILE A 145 -4.11 -1.81 -28.17
CA ILE A 145 -3.39 -1.60 -29.43
C ILE A 145 -3.94 -0.31 -30.06
N PRO A 146 -3.21 0.81 -30.04
CA PRO A 146 -3.70 2.04 -30.64
C PRO A 146 -3.64 1.96 -32.17
N ARG A 147 -4.74 2.33 -32.85
CA ARG A 147 -4.78 2.40 -34.33
C ARG A 147 -3.92 3.54 -34.89
N ARG A 148 -3.58 4.55 -34.09
CA ARG A 148 -2.72 5.70 -34.43
C ARG A 148 -1.73 5.92 -33.28
N ILE A 149 -0.56 6.47 -33.59
CA ILE A 149 0.43 6.90 -32.58
C ILE A 149 -0.15 8.09 -31.83
N LEU A 150 -0.62 7.84 -30.60
CA LEU A 150 -1.13 8.87 -29.70
C LEU A 150 0.01 9.40 -28.82
N ARG A 151 -0.05 10.69 -28.46
CA ARG A 151 0.91 11.30 -27.51
C ARG A 151 0.84 10.64 -26.11
N ASP A 152 -0.35 10.23 -25.68
CA ASP A 152 -0.57 9.47 -24.45
C ASP A 152 -0.71 7.98 -24.74
N LYS A 153 0.34 7.23 -24.47
CA LYS A 153 0.37 5.77 -24.58
C LYS A 153 -0.22 5.14 -23.29
N THR A 154 -1.55 5.08 -23.21
CA THR A 154 -2.17 4.18 -22.23
C THR A 154 -2.09 2.77 -22.77
N THR A 155 -1.29 1.92 -22.12
CA THR A 155 -0.94 0.58 -22.64
C THR A 155 -1.95 -0.47 -22.19
N PHE A 156 -2.44 -0.34 -20.94
CA PHE A 156 -3.43 -1.27 -20.42
C PHE A 156 -4.85 -0.77 -20.66
N TYR A 157 -5.70 -1.64 -21.19
CA TYR A 157 -7.13 -1.38 -21.29
C TYR A 157 -7.83 -1.78 -19.99
N VAL A 158 -8.43 -0.81 -19.31
CA VAL A 158 -9.13 -1.05 -18.04
C VAL A 158 -10.62 -1.17 -18.31
N ARG A 159 -11.14 -2.40 -18.30
CA ARG A 159 -12.56 -2.70 -18.48
C ARG A 159 -13.31 -2.61 -17.16
N SER A 160 -13.86 -1.44 -16.81
CA SER A 160 -14.70 -1.33 -15.62
C SER A 160 -15.76 -0.24 -15.78
N ARG A 161 -17.05 -0.65 -15.68
CA ARG A 161 -18.20 0.27 -15.70
C ARG A 161 -18.71 0.59 -14.29
N ILE A 162 -18.57 -0.36 -13.36
CA ILE A 162 -19.10 -0.28 -11.99
C ILE A 162 -17.98 0.08 -11.03
N GLN A 163 -18.24 0.96 -10.04
CA GLN A 163 -17.25 1.41 -9.07
C GLN A 163 -16.61 0.25 -8.28
N LEU A 164 -17.41 -0.73 -7.86
CA LEU A 164 -16.91 -1.91 -7.16
C LEU A 164 -15.82 -2.66 -7.96
N ARG A 165 -16.01 -2.77 -9.28
CA ARG A 165 -15.01 -3.39 -10.16
C ARG A 165 -13.76 -2.50 -10.33
N LYS A 166 -13.93 -1.16 -10.36
CA LYS A 166 -12.80 -0.22 -10.43
C LYS A 166 -11.89 -0.35 -9.20
N ASP A 167 -12.48 -0.60 -8.04
CA ASP A 167 -11.78 -0.75 -6.77
C ASP A 167 -11.16 -2.14 -6.60
N SER A 168 -11.51 -3.13 -7.44
CA SER A 168 -10.88 -4.45 -7.43
C SER A 168 -9.42 -4.38 -7.88
N PHE A 169 -8.62 -5.41 -7.55
CA PHE A 169 -7.19 -5.43 -7.75
C PHE A 169 -6.76 -5.10 -9.19
N MET A 170 -7.25 -5.83 -10.21
CA MET A 170 -6.77 -5.68 -11.57
C MET A 170 -7.03 -4.28 -12.16
N PRO A 171 -8.27 -3.74 -12.19
CA PRO A 171 -8.50 -2.39 -12.69
C PRO A 171 -7.72 -1.31 -11.94
N ARG A 172 -7.59 -1.44 -10.63
CA ARG A 172 -6.84 -0.50 -9.79
C ARG A 172 -5.36 -0.47 -10.15
N VAL A 173 -4.71 -1.64 -10.22
CA VAL A 173 -3.28 -1.72 -10.50
C VAL A 173 -2.96 -1.35 -11.95
N LEU A 174 -3.79 -1.74 -12.92
CA LEU A 174 -3.60 -1.37 -14.33
C LEU A 174 -3.77 0.15 -14.53
N THR A 175 -4.74 0.77 -13.84
CA THR A 175 -4.90 2.22 -13.84
C THR A 175 -3.67 2.91 -13.27
N LEU A 176 -3.12 2.40 -12.17
CA LEU A 176 -1.92 2.92 -11.55
C LEU A 176 -0.69 2.76 -12.47
N ALA A 177 -0.53 1.61 -13.10
CA ALA A 177 0.55 1.32 -14.05
C ALA A 177 0.50 2.26 -15.28
N ASN A 178 -0.69 2.53 -15.82
CA ASN A 178 -0.89 3.50 -16.90
C ASN A 178 -0.52 4.91 -16.44
N LYS A 179 -0.95 5.34 -15.25
CA LYS A 179 -0.64 6.66 -14.70
C LYS A 179 0.87 6.88 -14.54
N LEU A 180 1.59 5.86 -14.11
CA LEU A 180 3.04 5.90 -13.90
C LEU A 180 3.85 5.54 -15.15
N LYS A 181 3.19 5.17 -16.26
CA LYS A 181 3.83 4.77 -17.55
C LYS A 181 4.84 3.62 -17.40
N LEU A 182 4.53 2.65 -16.55
CA LEU A 182 5.43 1.56 -16.12
C LEU A 182 5.40 0.32 -17.03
N TYR A 183 4.85 0.39 -18.24
CA TYR A 183 4.68 -0.80 -19.09
C TYR A 183 6.00 -1.53 -19.37
N ASP A 184 7.00 -0.82 -19.86
CA ASP A 184 8.27 -1.42 -20.25
C ASP A 184 8.97 -2.04 -19.03
N ASP A 185 8.96 -1.35 -17.91
CA ASP A 185 9.53 -1.85 -16.66
C ASP A 185 8.79 -3.06 -16.10
N LEU A 186 7.45 -3.09 -16.22
CA LEU A 186 6.62 -4.20 -15.75
C LEU A 186 6.87 -5.50 -16.53
N VAL A 187 7.10 -5.41 -17.85
CA VAL A 187 7.25 -6.57 -18.73
C VAL A 187 8.70 -7.02 -18.82
N MET A 188 9.65 -6.07 -18.88
CA MET A 188 11.05 -6.37 -19.16
C MET A 188 11.89 -6.65 -17.92
N ARG A 189 11.48 -6.17 -16.75
CA ARG A 189 12.29 -6.30 -15.52
C ARG A 189 11.86 -7.46 -14.64
N GLN A 190 12.85 -8.15 -14.11
CA GLN A 190 12.64 -9.17 -13.07
C GLN A 190 12.14 -8.51 -11.77
N PRO A 191 11.40 -9.26 -10.91
CA PRO A 191 10.75 -8.69 -9.73
C PRO A 191 11.67 -7.94 -8.76
N LEU A 192 12.93 -8.36 -8.63
CA LEU A 192 13.90 -7.68 -7.75
C LEU A 192 14.33 -6.32 -8.30
N GLU A 193 14.58 -6.23 -9.61
CA GLU A 193 14.95 -4.98 -10.30
C GLU A 193 13.76 -4.03 -10.33
N PHE A 194 12.59 -4.55 -10.72
CA PHE A 194 11.35 -3.79 -10.74
C PHE A 194 11.01 -3.20 -9.37
N LYS A 195 11.26 -3.94 -8.28
CA LYS A 195 11.08 -3.44 -6.92
C LYS A 195 11.89 -2.19 -6.65
N ARG A 196 13.14 -2.11 -7.11
CA ARG A 196 13.99 -0.91 -6.95
C ARG A 196 13.36 0.27 -7.67
N VAL A 197 13.06 0.12 -8.97
CA VAL A 197 12.45 1.18 -9.80
C VAL A 197 11.17 1.72 -9.17
N VAL A 198 10.23 0.82 -8.82
CA VAL A 198 8.96 1.26 -8.23
C VAL A 198 9.16 1.88 -6.84
N THR A 199 10.14 1.39 -6.08
CA THR A 199 10.42 1.97 -4.76
C THR A 199 10.90 3.42 -4.88
N ASP A 200 11.71 3.73 -5.89
CA ASP A 200 12.25 5.08 -6.12
C ASP A 200 11.20 6.07 -6.62
N LEU A 201 10.20 5.59 -7.38
CA LEU A 201 9.08 6.43 -7.87
C LEU A 201 8.14 6.95 -6.77
N PHE A 202 8.15 6.36 -5.61
CA PHE A 202 7.29 6.73 -4.47
C PHE A 202 8.10 7.37 -3.32
N ILE A 203 9.29 7.89 -3.60
CA ILE A 203 10.09 8.70 -2.65
C ILE A 203 9.60 10.16 -2.63
#